data_94281448a623ce9ada01f3bc695a1339
#
_entry.id   94281448a623ce9ada01f3bc695a1339
#
_cell.length_a   1.000
_cell.length_b   1.000
_cell.length_c   1.000
_cell.angle_alpha   90.00
_cell.angle_beta   90.00
_cell.angle_gamma   90.00
#
_symmetry.space_group_name_H-M   'P 1'
#
loop_
_entity.id
_entity.type
_entity.pdbx_description
1 polymer ?
#
loop_
_entity_poly.entity_id
_entity_poly.type
_entity_poly.pdbx_seq_one_letter_code
_entity_poly.pdbx_strand_id
1 'polypeptide(L)'
;MQQIYEAVRRSVNENRENMLALWEQIVNIDSDSRNIPGVESVCRVLKQEMEDIGMAVRVLPSGGAGPVLIGEWCMDASKKPLLFIGHMDTVFKDGTAEKNPFEIDERGLAHGPGVLDMKA
;
A
#
# COMPACT_ATOMS: atom_id res chain seq x y z
N MET A 1 26.04 12.09 -1.26
CA MET A 1 24.60 12.45 -1.35
C MET A 1 24.07 12.27 -2.78
N GLN A 2 24.69 12.80 -3.82
CA GLN A 2 24.27 12.65 -5.22
C GLN A 2 24.22 11.18 -5.67
N GLN A 3 25.19 10.34 -5.30
CA GLN A 3 25.22 8.91 -5.63
C GLN A 3 24.05 8.14 -5.00
N ILE A 4 23.63 8.48 -3.79
CA ILE A 4 22.46 7.86 -3.12
C ILE A 4 21.20 8.24 -3.86
N TYR A 5 21.04 9.51 -4.22
CA TYR A 5 19.89 9.99 -4.98
C TYR A 5 19.76 9.28 -6.34
N GLU A 6 20.86 9.12 -7.06
CA GLU A 6 20.87 8.41 -8.35
C GLU A 6 20.55 6.91 -8.19
N ALA A 7 21.05 6.27 -7.13
CA ALA A 7 20.74 4.88 -6.83
C ALA A 7 19.25 4.68 -6.50
N VAL A 8 18.67 5.55 -5.68
CA VAL A 8 17.23 5.52 -5.37
C VAL A 8 16.39 5.75 -6.62
N ARG A 9 16.73 6.77 -7.42
CA ARG A 9 16.01 7.07 -8.66
C ARG A 9 16.07 5.89 -9.65
N ARG A 10 17.20 5.23 -9.78
CA ARG A 10 17.34 4.03 -10.60
C ARG A 10 16.45 2.92 -10.10
N SER A 11 16.51 2.62 -8.80
CA SER A 11 15.68 1.58 -8.19
C SER A 11 14.18 1.82 -8.39
N VAL A 12 13.73 3.06 -8.22
CA VAL A 12 12.33 3.43 -8.49
C VAL A 12 11.96 3.20 -9.96
N ASN A 13 12.81 3.61 -10.89
CA ASN A 13 12.56 3.43 -12.32
C ASN A 13 12.54 1.95 -12.72
N GLU A 14 13.44 1.15 -12.20
CA GLU A 14 13.53 -0.31 -12.45
C GLU A 14 12.31 -1.07 -11.89
N ASN A 15 11.73 -0.59 -10.78
CA ASN A 15 10.58 -1.21 -10.14
C ASN A 15 9.24 -0.57 -10.51
N ARG A 16 9.23 0.41 -11.43
CA ARG A 16 8.05 1.21 -11.75
C ARG A 16 6.83 0.35 -12.14
N GLU A 17 7.01 -0.63 -12.98
CA GLU A 17 5.91 -1.50 -13.44
C GLU A 17 5.33 -2.34 -12.29
N ASN A 18 6.19 -2.89 -11.43
CA ASN A 18 5.75 -3.63 -10.25
C ASN A 18 4.98 -2.73 -9.26
N MET A 19 5.46 -1.50 -9.05
CA MET A 19 4.78 -0.53 -8.19
C MET A 19 3.41 -0.16 -8.75
N LEU A 20 3.28 0.04 -10.06
CA LEU A 20 1.99 0.32 -10.71
C LEU A 20 1.04 -0.88 -10.61
N ALA A 21 1.53 -2.10 -10.81
CA ALA A 21 0.74 -3.32 -10.71
C ALA A 21 0.23 -3.54 -9.26
N LEU A 22 1.07 -3.30 -8.26
CA LEU A 22 0.66 -3.34 -6.85
C LEU A 22 -0.42 -2.29 -6.56
N TRP A 23 -0.22 -1.08 -7.04
CA TRP A 23 -1.17 0.01 -6.85
C TRP A 23 -2.53 -0.31 -7.48
N GLU A 24 -2.54 -0.79 -8.73
CA GLU A 24 -3.75 -1.27 -9.40
C GLU A 24 -4.44 -2.38 -8.58
N GLN A 25 -3.67 -3.37 -8.12
CA GLN A 25 -4.20 -4.48 -7.34
C GLN A 25 -4.93 -4.01 -6.08
N ILE A 26 -4.31 -3.13 -5.28
CA ILE A 26 -4.91 -2.70 -4.02
C ILE A 26 -6.02 -1.66 -4.22
N VAL A 27 -5.98 -0.84 -5.28
CA VAL A 27 -7.07 0.10 -5.61
C VAL A 27 -8.31 -0.66 -6.04
N ASN A 28 -8.17 -1.76 -6.77
CA ASN A 28 -9.29 -2.59 -7.24
C ASN A 28 -9.89 -3.51 -6.16
N ILE A 29 -9.42 -3.43 -4.92
CA ILE A 29 -10.04 -4.11 -3.76
C ILE A 29 -10.94 -3.10 -3.05
N ASP A 30 -12.24 -3.34 -3.00
CA ASP A 30 -13.15 -2.56 -2.16
C ASP A 30 -12.77 -2.75 -0.67
N SER A 31 -12.50 -1.66 0.01
CA SER A 31 -12.04 -1.64 1.40
C SER A 31 -12.64 -0.49 2.21
N ASP A 32 -13.98 -0.30 2.09
CA ASP A 32 -14.71 0.61 3.00
C ASP A 32 -14.33 0.29 4.45
N SER A 33 -14.18 1.30 5.29
CA SER A 33 -13.76 1.14 6.70
C SER A 33 -14.63 0.14 7.47
N ARG A 34 -15.87 -0.09 7.03
CA ARG A 34 -16.82 -1.07 7.60
C ARG A 34 -16.77 -2.44 6.92
N ASN A 35 -16.16 -2.53 5.74
CA ASN A 35 -15.91 -3.78 5.04
C ASN A 35 -14.62 -4.43 5.54
N ILE A 36 -14.66 -5.02 6.75
CA ILE A 36 -13.48 -5.67 7.37
C ILE A 36 -12.83 -6.70 6.43
N PRO A 37 -13.58 -7.62 5.77
CA PRO A 37 -12.96 -8.55 4.82
C PRO A 37 -12.22 -7.88 3.66
N GLY A 38 -12.71 -6.74 3.17
CA GLY A 38 -12.04 -5.94 2.15
C GLY A 38 -10.72 -5.36 2.66
N VAL A 39 -10.73 -4.75 3.84
CA VAL A 39 -9.51 -4.22 4.49
C VAL A 39 -8.51 -5.35 4.76
N GLU A 40 -8.97 -6.52 5.23
CA GLU A 40 -8.12 -7.70 5.40
C GLU A 40 -7.51 -8.19 4.08
N SER A 41 -8.23 -8.03 2.96
CA SER A 41 -7.72 -8.39 1.64
C SER A 41 -6.58 -7.47 1.21
N VAL A 42 -6.71 -6.16 1.42
CA VAL A 42 -5.60 -5.20 1.22
C VAL A 42 -4.44 -5.53 2.15
N CYS A 43 -4.72 -5.81 3.42
CA CYS A 43 -3.71 -6.18 4.41
C CYS A 43 -2.88 -7.40 3.96
N ARG A 44 -3.52 -8.44 3.41
CA ARG A 44 -2.82 -9.64 2.91
C ARG A 44 -1.86 -9.31 1.77
N VAL A 45 -2.28 -8.47 0.83
CA VAL A 45 -1.43 -8.04 -0.29
C VAL A 45 -0.22 -7.28 0.23
N LEU A 46 -0.44 -6.25 1.06
CA LEU A 46 0.64 -5.45 1.61
C LEU A 46 1.58 -6.25 2.53
N LYS A 47 1.03 -7.18 3.32
CA LYS A 47 1.83 -8.09 4.14
C LYS A 47 2.80 -8.88 3.27
N GLN A 48 2.33 -9.48 2.17
CA GLN A 48 3.17 -10.26 1.28
C GLN A 48 4.28 -9.39 0.67
N GLU A 49 3.95 -8.21 0.17
CA GLU A 49 4.93 -7.27 -0.38
C GLU A 49 6.00 -6.86 0.63
N MET A 50 5.59 -6.59 1.88
CA MET A 50 6.53 -6.27 2.97
C MET A 50 7.45 -7.45 3.29
N GLU A 51 6.92 -8.67 3.32
CA GLU A 51 7.72 -9.89 3.54
C GLU A 51 8.69 -10.13 2.39
N ASP A 52 8.26 -9.92 1.15
CA ASP A 52 9.09 -10.12 -0.06
C ASP A 52 10.29 -9.18 -0.11
N ILE A 53 10.17 -7.98 0.44
CA ILE A 53 11.29 -7.04 0.59
C ILE A 53 12.10 -7.23 1.88
N GLY A 54 11.81 -8.29 2.66
CA GLY A 54 12.59 -8.69 3.83
C GLY A 54 12.22 -7.99 5.13
N MET A 55 11.03 -7.41 5.24
CA MET A 55 10.53 -6.89 6.51
C MET A 55 10.11 -8.02 7.47
N ALA A 56 10.29 -7.79 8.76
CA ALA A 56 9.61 -8.56 9.79
C ALA A 56 8.19 -8.01 9.95
N VAL A 57 7.17 -8.85 9.66
CA VAL A 57 5.78 -8.38 9.56
C VAL A 57 4.92 -8.97 10.66
N ARG A 58 4.07 -8.15 11.26
CA ARG A 58 3.05 -8.54 12.24
C ARG A 58 1.69 -7.98 11.85
N VAL A 59 0.65 -8.78 12.05
CA VAL A 59 -0.74 -8.36 11.88
C VAL A 59 -1.44 -8.45 13.24
N LEU A 60 -1.99 -7.36 13.71
CA LEU A 60 -2.68 -7.27 14.99
C LEU A 60 -4.17 -7.04 14.77
N PRO A 61 -5.05 -7.76 15.49
CA PRO A 61 -6.49 -7.50 15.46
C PRO A 61 -6.79 -6.16 16.14
N SER A 62 -7.79 -5.44 15.67
CA SER A 62 -8.19 -4.15 16.24
C SER A 62 -9.64 -4.11 16.75
N GLY A 63 -10.17 -5.22 17.24
CA GLY A 63 -11.40 -5.26 18.03
C GLY A 63 -12.65 -4.62 17.39
N GLY A 64 -12.95 -4.97 16.12
CA GLY A 64 -14.16 -4.48 15.42
C GLY A 64 -13.88 -3.52 14.25
N ALA A 65 -12.61 -3.29 13.95
CA ALA A 65 -12.16 -2.64 12.72
C ALA A 65 -11.25 -3.58 11.93
N GLY A 66 -10.76 -3.14 10.78
CA GLY A 66 -9.74 -3.86 10.03
C GLY A 66 -8.44 -4.02 10.82
N PRO A 67 -7.56 -4.97 10.44
CA PRO A 67 -6.33 -5.26 11.17
C PRO A 67 -5.31 -4.11 11.10
N VAL A 68 -4.38 -4.09 12.05
CA VAL A 68 -3.20 -3.23 12.02
C VAL A 68 -2.03 -4.05 11.46
N LEU A 69 -1.46 -3.59 10.36
CA LEU A 69 -0.28 -4.17 9.73
C LEU A 69 0.97 -3.40 10.18
N ILE A 70 1.97 -4.11 10.69
CA ILE A 70 3.23 -3.54 11.14
C ILE A 70 4.37 -4.24 10.43
N GLY A 71 5.21 -3.48 9.74
CA GLY A 71 6.45 -3.95 9.14
C GLY A 71 7.65 -3.26 9.77
N GLU A 72 8.70 -4.01 10.08
CA GLU A 72 9.95 -3.52 10.64
C GLU A 72 11.10 -3.95 9.74
N TRP A 73 11.94 -3.01 9.34
CA TRP A 73 13.05 -3.27 8.44
C TRP A 73 14.32 -2.57 8.90
N CYS A 74 15.45 -3.26 8.77
CA CYS A 74 16.76 -2.71 9.10
C CYS A 74 16.84 -2.09 10.52
N MET A 75 16.19 -2.71 11.51
CA MET A 75 16.18 -2.20 12.88
C MET A 75 17.57 -2.27 13.51
N ASP A 76 18.18 -1.12 13.70
CA ASP A 76 19.47 -0.94 14.39
C ASP A 76 19.23 -0.14 15.68
N ALA A 77 19.44 -0.80 16.82
CA ALA A 77 19.21 -0.21 18.14
C ALA A 77 20.08 1.05 18.42
N SER A 78 21.15 1.26 17.67
CA SER A 78 22.01 2.45 17.77
C SER A 78 21.46 3.66 17.04
N LYS A 79 20.42 3.51 16.21
CA LYS A 79 19.86 4.57 15.38
C LYS A 79 18.38 4.81 15.72
N LYS A 80 17.94 6.04 15.52
CA LYS A 80 16.52 6.37 15.64
C LYS A 80 15.79 5.85 14.41
N PRO A 81 14.72 5.06 14.56
CA PRO A 81 13.94 4.59 13.44
C PRO A 81 13.14 5.73 12.79
N LEU A 82 12.83 5.56 11.50
CA LEU A 82 11.79 6.34 10.82
C LEU A 82 10.48 5.59 10.96
N LEU A 83 9.42 6.30 11.28
CA LEU A 83 8.07 5.76 11.35
C LEU A 83 7.24 6.29 10.18
N PHE A 84 6.69 5.39 9.37
CA PHE A 84 5.69 5.69 8.37
C PHE A 84 4.33 5.19 8.85
N ILE A 85 3.30 6.00 8.72
CA ILE A 85 1.94 5.65 9.10
C ILE A 85 1.03 5.88 7.90
N GLY A 86 0.19 4.89 7.61
CA GLY A 86 -0.80 4.94 6.57
C GLY A 86 -2.06 4.17 6.97
N HIS A 87 -3.04 4.09 6.07
CA HIS A 87 -4.24 3.31 6.28
C HIS A 87 -4.61 2.50 5.02
N MET A 88 -5.29 1.37 5.22
CA MET A 88 -5.65 0.42 4.17
C MET A 88 -7.12 0.54 3.73
N ASP A 89 -7.92 1.18 4.55
CA ASP A 89 -9.33 1.40 4.29
C ASP A 89 -9.59 2.63 3.43
N THR A 90 -10.80 2.72 2.92
CA THR A 90 -11.30 3.87 2.17
C THR A 90 -12.70 4.24 2.66
N VAL A 91 -13.18 5.39 2.22
CA VAL A 91 -14.57 5.84 2.46
C VAL A 91 -15.54 5.41 1.35
N PHE A 92 -15.06 4.69 0.35
CA PHE A 92 -15.86 4.29 -0.80
C PHE A 92 -16.60 2.98 -0.50
N LYS A 93 -17.90 2.95 -0.85
CA LYS A 93 -18.76 1.79 -0.67
C LYS A 93 -18.35 0.61 -1.57
N ASP A 94 -18.67 -0.58 -1.11
CA ASP A 94 -18.48 -1.80 -1.91
C ASP A 94 -19.16 -1.69 -3.29
N GLY A 95 -18.49 -2.25 -4.30
CA GLY A 95 -18.87 -2.14 -5.70
C GLY A 95 -18.33 -0.88 -6.39
N THR A 96 -17.62 0.01 -5.67
CA THR A 96 -17.01 1.20 -6.28
C THR A 96 -15.84 0.81 -7.18
N ALA A 97 -15.02 -0.14 -6.78
CA ALA A 97 -13.89 -0.61 -7.58
C ALA A 97 -14.34 -1.27 -8.90
N GLU A 98 -15.47 -1.99 -8.89
CA GLU A 98 -16.05 -2.57 -10.12
C GLU A 98 -16.53 -1.50 -11.09
N LYS A 99 -17.15 -0.43 -10.57
CA LYS A 99 -17.72 0.66 -11.39
C LYS A 99 -16.66 1.66 -11.86
N ASN A 100 -15.64 1.88 -11.06
CA ASN A 100 -14.56 2.83 -11.31
C ASN A 100 -13.23 2.15 -11.00
N PRO A 101 -12.80 1.15 -11.80
CA PRO A 101 -11.54 0.44 -11.56
C PRO A 101 -10.34 1.37 -11.69
N PHE A 102 -9.20 0.91 -11.21
CA PHE A 102 -7.95 1.62 -11.43
C PHE A 102 -7.70 1.83 -12.92
N GLU A 103 -7.42 3.07 -13.29
CA GLU A 103 -7.09 3.47 -14.65
C GLU A 103 -6.07 4.61 -14.62
N ILE A 104 -5.15 4.61 -15.58
CA ILE A 104 -4.28 5.75 -15.86
C ILE A 104 -4.72 6.35 -17.19
N ASP A 105 -5.19 7.59 -17.17
CA ASP A 105 -5.71 8.27 -18.36
C ASP A 105 -4.58 8.73 -19.32
N GLU A 106 -4.96 9.25 -20.49
CA GLU A 106 -4.04 9.74 -21.51
C GLU A 106 -3.13 10.88 -21.03
N ARG A 107 -3.52 11.58 -19.97
CA ARG A 107 -2.72 12.65 -19.32
C ARG A 107 -1.79 12.09 -18.23
N GLY A 108 -1.81 10.78 -17.98
CA GLY A 108 -1.03 10.13 -16.94
C GLY A 108 -1.60 10.31 -15.54
N LEU A 109 -2.89 10.64 -15.40
CA LEU A 109 -3.55 10.74 -14.11
C LEU A 109 -4.19 9.38 -13.74
N ALA A 110 -3.95 8.95 -12.51
CA ALA A 110 -4.53 7.72 -11.99
C ALA A 110 -5.91 8.00 -11.37
N HIS A 111 -6.86 7.10 -11.63
CA HIS A 111 -8.23 7.12 -11.15
C HIS A 111 -8.54 5.81 -10.43
N GLY A 112 -9.51 5.83 -9.50
CA GLY A 112 -9.97 4.67 -8.76
C GLY A 112 -10.23 4.98 -7.28
N PRO A 113 -10.95 4.11 -6.54
CA PRO A 113 -11.28 4.34 -5.14
C PRO A 113 -10.04 4.27 -4.25
N GLY A 114 -9.75 5.36 -3.53
CA GLY A 114 -8.59 5.44 -2.64
C GLY A 114 -7.26 5.60 -3.37
N VAL A 115 -7.26 5.90 -4.66
CA VAL A 115 -6.06 6.02 -5.50
C VAL A 115 -5.04 7.04 -4.96
N LEU A 116 -5.47 8.05 -4.25
CA LEU A 116 -4.63 9.03 -3.57
C LEU A 116 -4.66 8.86 -2.05
N ASP A 117 -5.83 8.66 -1.47
CA ASP A 117 -6.07 8.57 -0.03
C ASP A 117 -6.46 7.12 0.37
N MET A 118 -5.56 6.29 0.82
CA MET A 118 -4.14 6.48 0.58
C MET A 118 -3.52 5.15 0.14
N LYS A 119 -3.92 4.69 -1.04
CA LYS A 119 -3.36 3.47 -1.65
C LYS A 119 -2.17 3.76 -2.58
N ALA A 120 -1.81 5.03 -2.70
CA ALA A 120 -0.65 5.43 -3.50
C ALA A 120 0.68 5.18 -2.78
#